data_33e37899fecad80f07e0477a43acb1b4
#
_entry.id   33e37899fecad80f07e0477a43acb1b4
#
_cell.length_a   1.000
_cell.length_b   1.000
_cell.length_c   1.000
_cell.angle_alpha   90.00
_cell.angle_beta   90.00
_cell.angle_gamma   90.00
#
_symmetry.space_group_name_H-M   'P 1'
#
loop_
_entity.id
_entity.type
_entity.pdbx_description
1 polymer ?
#
loop_
_entity_poly.entity_id
_entity_poly.type
_entity_poly.pdbx_seq_one_letter_code
_entity_poly.pdbx_strand_id
1 'polypeptide(L)'
;GEPMQEDVSGGMGDIIQRVAVYKNHKNALGFSFRFYSTNMVQSNQIKLLSVNGVKPVRENIENGTYPISDDFYAVTRKDKTENTARLLEWIKGAQGKELIEKTGYTAVK
;
A
#
# COMPACT_ATOMS: atom_id res chain seq x y z
N GLY A 1 12.79 -16.13 -12.42
CA GLY A 1 11.83 -16.39 -13.48
C GLY A 1 11.47 -15.11 -14.20
N GLU A 2 10.95 -15.21 -15.41
CA GLU A 2 10.47 -14.02 -16.13
C GLU A 2 9.25 -13.43 -15.43
N PRO A 3 9.08 -12.10 -15.44
CA PRO A 3 7.89 -11.47 -14.89
C PRO A 3 6.63 -11.92 -15.66
N MET A 4 5.51 -11.98 -14.94
CA MET A 4 4.23 -12.31 -15.55
C MET A 4 3.80 -11.19 -16.52
N GLN A 5 3.25 -11.57 -17.66
CA GLN A 5 2.74 -10.59 -18.62
C GLN A 5 1.54 -9.83 -18.04
N GLU A 6 1.41 -8.56 -18.36
CA GLU A 6 0.37 -7.68 -17.80
C GLU A 6 -1.06 -8.17 -18.07
N ASP A 7 -1.31 -8.73 -19.23
CA ASP A 7 -2.61 -9.25 -19.66
C ASP A 7 -3.05 -10.54 -18.92
N VAL A 8 -2.18 -11.13 -18.13
CA VAL A 8 -2.48 -12.32 -17.33
C VAL A 8 -2.91 -11.96 -15.91
N SER A 9 -2.76 -10.70 -15.49
CA SER A 9 -3.15 -10.24 -14.18
C SER A 9 -4.64 -9.80 -14.16
N GLY A 10 -5.44 -10.44 -13.32
CA GLY A 10 -6.85 -10.09 -13.10
C GLY A 10 -7.08 -8.91 -12.16
N GLY A 11 -6.04 -8.09 -11.90
CA GLY A 11 -6.08 -6.95 -10.98
C GLY A 11 -5.32 -7.19 -9.68
N MET A 12 -5.37 -6.25 -8.76
CA MET A 12 -4.57 -6.27 -7.51
C MET A 12 -4.85 -7.49 -6.63
N GLY A 13 -6.09 -7.97 -6.59
CA GLY A 13 -6.48 -9.15 -5.81
C GLY A 13 -5.93 -10.46 -6.37
N ASP A 14 -5.69 -10.53 -7.66
CA ASP A 14 -5.20 -11.72 -8.33
C ASP A 14 -3.79 -12.13 -7.86
N ILE A 15 -2.93 -11.16 -7.61
CA ILE A 15 -1.57 -11.41 -7.11
C ILE A 15 -1.63 -12.12 -5.75
N ILE A 16 -2.49 -11.66 -4.85
CA ILE A 16 -2.65 -12.25 -3.52
C ILE A 16 -3.22 -13.68 -3.64
N GLN A 17 -4.24 -13.84 -4.46
CA GLN A 17 -4.84 -15.14 -4.72
C GLN A 17 -3.85 -16.13 -5.33
N ARG A 18 -3.08 -15.72 -6.31
CA ARG A 18 -2.06 -16.59 -6.94
C ARG A 18 -0.99 -17.04 -5.97
N VAL A 19 -0.51 -16.16 -5.11
CA VAL A 19 0.45 -16.54 -4.06
C VAL A 19 -0.18 -17.48 -3.04
N ALA A 20 -1.44 -17.25 -2.65
CA ALA A 20 -2.16 -18.08 -1.69
C ALA A 20 -2.49 -19.46 -2.26
N VAL A 21 -3.03 -19.53 -3.49
CA VAL A 21 -3.49 -20.76 -4.15
C VAL A 21 -2.35 -21.60 -4.71
N TYR A 22 -1.18 -21.02 -4.97
CA TYR A 22 0.01 -21.77 -5.42
C TYR A 22 0.50 -22.78 -4.36
N LYS A 23 -0.48 -23.41 -3.67
CA LYS A 23 -0.31 -24.38 -2.58
C LYS A 23 0.61 -23.87 -1.48
N ASN A 24 0.59 -22.56 -1.25
CA ASN A 24 1.47 -21.89 -0.30
C ASN A 24 2.94 -22.32 -0.49
N HIS A 25 3.35 -22.50 -1.75
CA HIS A 25 4.69 -22.98 -2.05
C HIS A 25 5.71 -21.97 -1.55
N LYS A 26 6.69 -22.40 -0.79
CA LYS A 26 7.69 -21.54 -0.15
C LYS A 26 8.49 -20.65 -1.12
N ASN A 27 8.39 -20.88 -2.41
CA ASN A 27 9.00 -20.09 -3.47
C ASN A 27 8.04 -19.07 -4.11
N ALA A 28 6.76 -19.05 -3.68
CA ALA A 28 5.79 -18.07 -4.17
C ALA A 28 6.03 -16.72 -3.50
N LEU A 29 6.23 -15.69 -4.30
CA LEU A 29 6.44 -14.31 -3.86
C LEU A 29 5.57 -13.38 -4.70
N GLY A 30 4.85 -12.48 -4.07
CA GLY A 30 4.07 -11.44 -4.72
C GLY A 30 4.32 -10.08 -4.10
N PHE A 31 4.07 -9.03 -4.87
CA PHE A 31 4.14 -7.64 -4.41
C PHE A 31 2.73 -7.03 -4.43
N SER A 32 2.35 -6.38 -3.35
CA SER A 32 1.08 -5.68 -3.23
C SER A 32 1.20 -4.57 -2.18
N PHE A 33 0.22 -3.69 -2.13
CA PHE A 33 0.16 -2.68 -1.07
C PHE A 33 -0.25 -3.31 0.26
N ARG A 34 0.41 -2.89 1.33
CA ARG A 34 0.12 -3.40 2.69
C ARG A 34 -1.36 -3.26 3.04
N PHE A 35 -1.93 -2.07 2.89
CA PHE A 35 -3.34 -1.83 3.19
C PHE A 35 -4.26 -2.78 2.40
N TYR A 36 -4.01 -2.96 1.11
CA TYR A 36 -4.80 -3.83 0.27
C TYR A 36 -4.76 -5.28 0.75
N SER A 37 -3.58 -5.79 1.07
CA SER A 37 -3.40 -7.17 1.51
C SER A 37 -3.90 -7.45 2.92
N THR A 38 -3.87 -6.47 3.82
CA THR A 38 -4.26 -6.65 5.23
C THR A 38 -5.71 -6.29 5.52
N ASN A 39 -6.27 -5.28 4.86
CA ASN A 39 -7.58 -4.74 5.17
C ASN A 39 -8.64 -5.06 4.14
N MET A 40 -8.28 -5.15 2.85
CA MET A 40 -9.25 -5.39 1.78
C MET A 40 -9.40 -6.87 1.44
N VAL A 41 -8.32 -7.62 1.30
CA VAL A 41 -8.38 -9.05 0.92
C VAL A 41 -8.39 -9.97 2.14
N GLN A 42 -7.72 -9.62 3.21
CA GLN A 42 -7.68 -10.34 4.49
C GLN A 42 -7.47 -11.86 4.36
N SER A 43 -6.50 -12.27 3.54
CA SER A 43 -6.17 -13.68 3.40
C SER A 43 -5.26 -14.16 4.53
N ASN A 44 -5.64 -15.27 5.18
CA ASN A 44 -4.80 -15.93 6.19
C ASN A 44 -3.76 -16.89 5.57
N GLN A 45 -3.77 -17.03 4.25
CA GLN A 45 -2.86 -17.92 3.51
C GLN A 45 -1.60 -17.21 3.00
N ILE A 46 -1.46 -15.93 3.29
CA ILE A 46 -0.28 -15.12 2.94
C ILE A 46 0.40 -14.58 4.19
N LYS A 47 1.67 -14.26 4.05
CA LYS A 47 2.47 -13.63 5.10
C LYS A 47 3.21 -12.43 4.52
N LEU A 48 3.12 -11.30 5.20
CA LEU A 48 3.94 -10.14 4.89
C LEU A 48 5.39 -10.40 5.32
N LEU A 49 6.33 -10.18 4.42
CA LEU A 49 7.74 -10.47 4.66
C LEU A 49 8.46 -9.26 5.24
N SER A 50 9.35 -9.55 6.19
CA SER A 50 10.36 -8.57 6.60
C SER A 50 11.42 -8.44 5.52
N VAL A 51 11.92 -7.23 5.32
CA VAL A 51 13.05 -6.95 4.42
C VAL A 51 14.20 -6.40 5.26
N ASN A 52 15.37 -6.98 5.12
CA ASN A 52 16.54 -6.65 5.95
C ASN A 52 16.26 -6.68 7.47
N GLY A 53 15.43 -7.62 7.91
CA GLY A 53 15.03 -7.76 9.31
C GLY A 53 13.93 -6.78 9.76
N VAL A 54 13.51 -5.84 8.92
CA VAL A 54 12.47 -4.84 9.24
C VAL A 54 11.10 -5.34 8.82
N LYS A 55 10.14 -5.33 9.73
CA LYS A 55 8.75 -5.74 9.46
C LYS A 55 7.96 -4.62 8.77
N PRO A 56 7.00 -4.96 7.86
CA PRO A 56 6.12 -3.98 7.22
C PRO A 56 4.97 -3.54 8.13
N VAL A 57 5.31 -3.02 9.30
CA VAL A 57 4.34 -2.43 10.23
C VAL A 57 4.26 -0.92 10.01
N ARG A 58 3.14 -0.29 10.44
CA ARG A 58 2.91 1.14 10.24
C ARG A 58 4.09 1.99 10.72
N GLU A 59 4.56 1.75 11.92
CA GLU A 59 5.68 2.48 12.51
C GLU A 59 6.95 2.47 11.64
N ASN A 60 7.29 1.32 11.07
CA ASN A 60 8.47 1.16 10.21
C ASN A 60 8.29 1.78 8.82
N ILE A 61 7.06 1.92 8.37
CA ILE A 61 6.72 2.64 7.13
C ILE A 61 6.78 4.14 7.39
N GLU A 62 6.19 4.59 8.48
CA GLU A 62 6.13 6.00 8.88
C GLU A 62 7.52 6.61 9.11
N ASN A 63 8.41 5.88 9.78
CA ASN A 63 9.79 6.34 10.06
C ASN A 63 10.77 6.06 8.90
N GLY A 64 10.30 5.46 7.79
CA GLY A 64 11.11 5.18 6.60
C GLY A 64 12.13 4.04 6.76
N THR A 65 12.05 3.24 7.83
CA THR A 65 12.98 2.11 8.03
C THR A 65 12.62 0.88 7.20
N TYR A 66 11.36 0.72 6.80
CA TYR A 66 10.98 -0.35 5.89
C TYR A 66 11.41 -0.01 4.46
N PRO A 67 12.29 -0.81 3.83
CA PRO A 67 12.97 -0.40 2.59
C PRO A 67 12.07 -0.32 1.35
N ILE A 68 10.92 -1.02 1.39
CA ILE A 68 9.96 -1.05 0.27
C ILE A 68 8.73 -0.27 0.69
N SER A 69 8.83 1.05 0.70
CA SER A 69 7.73 1.97 0.92
C SER A 69 7.72 3.04 -0.16
N ASP A 70 6.54 3.49 -0.52
CA ASP A 70 6.36 4.54 -1.52
C ASP A 70 5.20 5.45 -1.11
N ASP A 71 5.23 6.67 -1.62
CA ASP A 71 4.28 7.72 -1.26
C ASP A 71 3.12 7.80 -2.26
N PHE A 72 1.95 8.14 -1.76
CA PHE A 72 0.83 8.56 -2.59
C PHE A 72 0.87 10.06 -2.82
N TYR A 73 0.54 10.46 -4.04
CA TYR A 73 0.56 11.86 -4.45
C TYR A 73 -0.84 12.33 -4.84
N ALA A 74 -1.25 13.47 -4.31
CA ALA A 74 -2.39 14.19 -4.83
C ALA A 74 -1.93 15.05 -6.02
N VAL A 75 -2.45 14.78 -7.20
CA VAL A 75 -2.10 15.52 -8.43
C VAL A 75 -3.21 16.52 -8.74
N THR A 76 -2.86 17.79 -8.88
CA THR A 76 -3.78 18.86 -9.25
C THR A 76 -3.21 19.70 -10.39
N ARG A 77 -4.09 20.44 -11.06
CA ARG A 77 -3.65 21.45 -12.02
C ARG A 77 -2.93 22.60 -11.30
N LYS A 78 -2.02 23.26 -12.01
CA LYS A 78 -1.28 24.43 -11.48
C LYS A 78 -2.25 25.58 -11.16
N ASP A 79 -3.27 25.76 -12.00
CA ASP A 79 -4.33 26.77 -11.90
C ASP A 79 -5.57 26.23 -11.17
N LYS A 80 -5.38 25.47 -10.10
CA LYS A 80 -6.46 24.88 -9.31
C LYS A 80 -7.38 25.92 -8.69
N THR A 81 -8.65 25.57 -8.51
CA THR A 81 -9.63 26.43 -7.83
C THR A 81 -9.30 26.59 -6.34
N GLU A 82 -9.86 27.63 -5.73
CA GLU A 82 -9.72 27.86 -4.28
C GLU A 82 -10.23 26.66 -3.46
N ASN A 83 -11.34 26.06 -3.83
CA ASN A 83 -11.88 24.88 -3.15
C ASN A 83 -10.94 23.68 -3.21
N THR A 84 -10.28 23.45 -4.35
CA THR A 84 -9.27 22.40 -4.49
C THR A 84 -8.08 22.67 -3.58
N ALA A 85 -7.61 23.92 -3.52
CA ALA A 85 -6.51 24.32 -2.64
C ALA A 85 -6.88 24.11 -1.17
N ARG A 86 -8.09 24.51 -0.75
CA ARG A 86 -8.59 24.31 0.62
C ARG A 86 -8.68 22.82 0.99
N LEU A 87 -9.15 21.97 0.09
CA LEU A 87 -9.20 20.53 0.32
C LEU A 87 -7.80 19.94 0.53
N LEU A 88 -6.83 20.33 -0.28
CA LEU A 88 -5.44 19.87 -0.12
C LEU A 88 -4.84 20.28 1.22
N GLU A 89 -5.06 21.52 1.65
CA GLU A 89 -4.61 21.99 2.96
C GLU A 89 -5.29 21.22 4.10
N TRP A 90 -6.59 20.95 3.98
CA TRP A 90 -7.31 20.14 4.96
C TRP A 90 -6.78 18.71 5.06
N ILE A 91 -6.50 18.06 3.92
CA ILE A 91 -5.93 16.70 3.89
C ILE A 91 -4.57 16.65 4.59
N LYS A 92 -3.75 17.70 4.44
CA LYS A 92 -2.45 17.81 5.12
C LYS A 92 -2.57 18.20 6.60
N GLY A 93 -3.71 18.72 7.01
CA GLY A 93 -3.98 19.14 8.38
C GLY A 93 -4.20 17.96 9.33
N ALA A 94 -4.37 18.24 10.61
CA ALA A 94 -4.53 17.23 11.66
C ALA A 94 -5.70 16.27 11.42
N GLN A 95 -6.86 16.81 11.00
CA GLN A 95 -8.04 15.99 10.71
C GLN A 95 -7.85 15.10 9.49
N GLY A 96 -7.22 15.62 8.43
CA GLY A 96 -6.92 14.83 7.24
C GLY A 96 -5.95 13.68 7.54
N LYS A 97 -4.92 13.95 8.33
CA LYS A 97 -3.97 12.92 8.78
C LYS A 97 -4.65 11.85 9.62
N GLU A 98 -5.49 12.24 10.57
CA GLU A 98 -6.27 11.30 11.38
C GLU A 98 -7.17 10.41 10.50
N LEU A 99 -7.82 11.00 9.50
CA LEU A 99 -8.65 10.24 8.56
C LEU A 99 -7.82 9.23 7.75
N ILE A 100 -6.67 9.65 7.23
CA ILE A 100 -5.73 8.77 6.50
C ILE A 100 -5.34 7.57 7.38
N GLU A 101 -4.98 7.81 8.62
CA GLU A 101 -4.58 6.75 9.55
C GLU A 101 -5.74 5.81 9.91
N LYS A 102 -6.95 6.34 10.08
CA LYS A 102 -8.16 5.54 10.32
C LYS A 102 -8.51 4.64 9.14
N THR A 103 -8.19 5.03 7.92
CA THR A 103 -8.36 4.17 6.73
C THR A 103 -7.32 3.06 6.64
N GLY A 104 -6.26 3.07 7.44
CA GLY A 104 -5.20 2.06 7.44
C GLY A 104 -3.95 2.44 6.64
N TYR A 105 -3.95 3.59 5.98
CA TYR A 105 -2.75 4.18 5.38
C TYR A 105 -1.91 4.92 6.43
N THR A 106 -0.71 5.30 6.07
CA THR A 106 0.20 6.06 6.92
C THR A 106 0.22 7.52 6.45
N ALA A 107 -0.07 8.45 7.37
CA ALA A 107 0.00 9.88 7.04
C ALA A 107 1.45 10.34 6.90
N VAL A 108 1.71 11.24 5.97
CA VAL A 108 3.02 11.90 5.81
C VAL A 108 3.25 12.84 7.00
N LYS A 109 4.45 12.81 7.52
CA LYS A 109 4.85 13.73 8.59
C LYS A 109 4.93 15.18 8.14
#